data_1dda104f216b2d2e3316e23217398cbd
#
_entry.id   1dda104f216b2d2e3316e23217398cbd
#
_cell.length_a   1.000
_cell.length_b   1.000
_cell.length_c   1.000
_cell.angle_alpha   90.00
_cell.angle_beta   90.00
_cell.angle_gamma   90.00
#
_symmetry.space_group_name_H-M   'P 1'
#
loop_
_entity.id
_entity.type
_entity.pdbx_description
1 polymer ?
#
loop_
_entity_poly.entity_id
_entity_poly.type
_entity_poly.pdbx_seq_one_letter_code
_entity_poly.pdbx_strand_id
1 'polypeptide(L)'
;MKEPEKNKVWHVNNKELYYLLKGRLGGKTTVNIIDMILEKPHNRNQLSKKLNVDYKTVTYHLKIICKYKYITKDQFENSYYYRPSEKLLKNLVRNVVEKAKLE
;
A
#
# COMPACT_ATOMS: atom_id res chain seq x y z
N MET A 1 -23.31 2.17 3.98
CA MET A 1 -22.93 1.81 3.69
C MET A 1 -21.74 1.61 3.31
N LYS A 2 -20.99 1.39 3.18
CA LYS A 2 -20.00 1.13 2.86
C LYS A 2 -19.54 1.46 1.63
N GLU A 3 -20.01 2.21 0.99
CA GLU A 3 -19.65 2.65 -0.23
C GLU A 3 -18.31 3.21 -0.34
N PRO A 4 -17.83 3.98 0.58
CA PRO A 4 -16.50 4.59 0.46
C PRO A 4 -15.43 3.60 0.21
N GLU A 5 -15.57 2.44 0.73
CA GLU A 5 -14.56 1.49 0.57
C GLU A 5 -14.43 1.02 -0.79
N LYS A 6 -15.47 1.07 -1.55
CA LYS A 6 -15.41 0.62 -2.89
C LYS A 6 -14.56 1.50 -3.74
N ASN A 7 -14.44 2.76 -3.37
CA ASN A 7 -13.65 3.66 -4.16
C ASN A 7 -12.18 3.40 -4.04
N LYS A 8 -11.79 2.58 -3.09
CA LYS A 8 -10.40 2.29 -2.90
C LYS A 8 -10.00 0.95 -3.44
N VAL A 9 -10.87 0.34 -4.21
CA VAL A 9 -10.55 -0.94 -4.79
C VAL A 9 -9.55 -0.77 -5.90
N TRP A 10 -8.55 -1.60 -5.90
CA TRP A 10 -7.50 -1.56 -6.89
C TRP A 10 -7.57 -2.79 -7.78
N HIS A 11 -7.27 -2.59 -9.04
CA HIS A 11 -7.10 -3.72 -9.94
C HIS A 11 -5.64 -4.09 -9.90
N VAL A 12 -5.37 -5.37 -9.79
CA VAL A 12 -4.03 -5.87 -9.63
C VAL A 12 -3.66 -6.73 -10.82
N ASN A 13 -2.58 -6.39 -11.46
CA ASN A 13 -2.18 -7.04 -12.69
C ASN A 13 -1.28 -8.26 -12.54
N ASN A 14 -0.88 -8.62 -11.34
CA ASN A 14 -0.09 -9.82 -11.20
C ASN A 14 -0.46 -10.59 -9.94
N LYS A 15 -0.19 -11.88 -9.98
CA LYS A 15 -0.59 -12.78 -8.92
C LYS A 15 0.13 -12.53 -7.60
N GLU A 16 1.37 -12.15 -7.68
CA GLU A 16 2.16 -11.91 -6.50
C GLU A 16 1.57 -10.76 -5.68
N LEU A 17 1.28 -9.67 -6.35
CA LEU A 17 0.72 -8.51 -5.68
C LEU A 17 -0.68 -8.83 -5.16
N TYR A 18 -1.45 -9.55 -5.95
CA TYR A 18 -2.78 -9.94 -5.53
C TYR A 18 -2.70 -10.73 -4.23
N TYR A 19 -1.75 -11.66 -4.15
CA TYR A 19 -1.58 -12.45 -2.95
C TYR A 19 -1.24 -11.59 -1.75
N LEU A 20 -0.36 -10.62 -1.93
CA LEU A 20 0.03 -9.74 -0.83
C LEU A 20 -1.16 -8.94 -0.31
N LEU A 21 -2.05 -8.54 -1.20
CA LEU A 21 -3.14 -7.67 -0.80
C LEU A 21 -4.38 -8.44 -0.37
N LYS A 22 -4.64 -9.55 -0.99
CA LYS A 22 -5.89 -10.25 -0.75
C LYS A 22 -5.78 -11.70 -0.39
N GLY A 23 -4.67 -12.30 -0.66
CA GLY A 23 -4.55 -13.74 -0.52
C GLY A 23 -3.96 -14.25 0.75
N ARG A 24 -3.57 -13.39 1.67
CA ARG A 24 -2.96 -13.86 2.90
C ARG A 24 -3.50 -13.12 4.10
N LEU A 25 -3.25 -13.67 5.28
CA LEU A 25 -3.66 -13.01 6.49
C LEU A 25 -2.88 -11.70 6.59
N GLY A 26 -3.53 -10.66 7.03
CA GLY A 26 -2.89 -9.38 7.14
C GLY A 26 -2.90 -8.56 5.87
N GLY A 27 -3.49 -9.10 4.82
CA GLY A 27 -3.58 -8.37 3.56
C GLY A 27 -4.29 -7.05 3.70
N LYS A 28 -5.29 -7.00 4.58
CA LYS A 28 -6.02 -5.77 4.79
C LYS A 28 -5.12 -4.66 5.31
N THR A 29 -4.24 -4.99 6.24
CA THR A 29 -3.30 -4.01 6.76
C THR A 29 -2.32 -3.60 5.66
N THR A 30 -1.90 -4.54 4.84
CA THR A 30 -1.01 -4.24 3.72
C THR A 30 -1.68 -3.25 2.77
N VAL A 31 -2.95 -3.46 2.46
CA VAL A 31 -3.69 -2.55 1.59
C VAL A 31 -3.73 -1.16 2.19
N ASN A 32 -4.01 -1.07 3.48
CA ASN A 32 -4.10 0.23 4.13
C ASN A 32 -2.76 0.97 4.12
N ILE A 33 -1.68 0.23 4.33
CA ILE A 33 -0.36 0.83 4.31
C ILE A 33 -0.04 1.35 2.90
N ILE A 34 -0.30 0.54 1.90
CA ILE A 34 -0.01 0.94 0.53
C ILE A 34 -0.86 2.13 0.13
N ASP A 35 -2.12 2.14 0.55
CA ASP A 35 -2.99 3.26 0.27
C ASP A 35 -2.42 4.57 0.79
N MET A 36 -1.91 4.55 2.02
CA MET A 36 -1.34 5.75 2.60
C MET A 36 -0.07 6.17 1.88
N ILE A 37 0.75 5.20 1.54
CA ILE A 37 2.01 5.49 0.87
C ILE A 37 1.79 6.04 -0.53
N LEU A 38 0.73 5.60 -1.19
CA LEU A 38 0.42 6.10 -2.52
C LEU A 38 0.03 7.57 -2.50
N GLU A 39 -0.49 8.04 -1.37
CA GLU A 39 -0.83 9.45 -1.26
C GLU A 39 0.41 10.31 -1.11
N LYS A 40 1.34 9.87 -0.29
CA LYS A 40 2.61 10.55 -0.11
C LYS A 40 3.51 9.70 0.76
N PRO A 41 4.80 9.97 0.78
CA PRO A 41 5.71 9.18 1.61
C PRO A 41 5.34 9.26 3.08
N HIS A 42 5.50 8.15 3.78
CA HIS A 42 5.21 8.07 5.20
C HIS A 42 6.32 7.29 5.89
N ASN A 43 6.61 7.64 7.13
CA ASN A 43 7.52 6.83 7.92
C ASN A 43 6.70 5.87 8.79
N ARG A 44 7.38 4.97 9.48
CA ARG A 44 6.69 3.95 10.27
C ARG A 44 5.81 4.53 11.36
N ASN A 45 6.29 5.57 11.99
CA ASN A 45 5.56 6.20 13.05
C ASN A 45 4.25 6.78 12.56
N GLN A 46 4.31 7.44 11.42
CA GLN A 46 3.12 8.03 10.84
C GLN A 46 2.11 6.94 10.47
N LEU A 47 2.59 5.86 9.87
CA LEU A 47 1.70 4.77 9.50
C LEU A 47 1.06 4.14 10.72
N SER A 48 1.86 3.92 11.75
CA SER A 48 1.35 3.32 12.97
C SER A 48 0.25 4.17 13.59
N LYS A 49 0.48 5.45 13.68
CA LYS A 49 -0.48 6.34 14.29
C LYS A 49 -1.73 6.52 13.47
N LYS A 50 -1.56 6.74 12.18
CA LYS A 50 -2.71 7.01 11.33
C LYS A 50 -3.60 5.79 11.14
N LEU A 51 -3.01 4.63 11.09
CA LEU A 51 -3.78 3.40 10.91
C LEU A 51 -4.18 2.76 12.23
N ASN A 52 -3.67 3.31 13.33
CA ASN A 52 -3.91 2.75 14.64
C ASN A 52 -3.50 1.29 14.68
N VAL A 53 -2.30 1.03 14.18
CA VAL A 53 -1.75 -0.30 14.13
C VAL A 53 -0.43 -0.28 14.86
N ASP A 54 -0.16 -1.34 15.62
CA ASP A 54 1.06 -1.45 16.39
C ASP A 54 2.30 -1.23 15.53
N TYR A 55 3.27 -0.53 16.09
CA TYR A 55 4.50 -0.20 15.39
C TYR A 55 5.24 -1.44 14.89
N LYS A 56 5.27 -2.48 15.68
CA LYS A 56 5.92 -3.71 15.26
C LYS A 56 5.20 -4.37 14.11
N THR A 57 3.89 -4.30 14.13
CA THR A 57 3.09 -4.86 13.06
C THR A 57 3.33 -4.10 11.76
N VAL A 58 3.37 -2.78 11.85
CA VAL A 58 3.66 -1.95 10.67
C VAL A 58 5.04 -2.32 10.12
N THR A 59 6.02 -2.44 11.01
CA THR A 59 7.37 -2.78 10.60
C THR A 59 7.41 -4.13 9.88
N TYR A 60 6.68 -5.09 10.41
CA TYR A 60 6.61 -6.41 9.81
C TYR A 60 6.05 -6.34 8.38
N HIS A 61 4.96 -5.62 8.21
CA HIS A 61 4.36 -5.50 6.88
C HIS A 61 5.25 -4.73 5.91
N LEU A 62 5.89 -3.68 6.38
CA LEU A 62 6.78 -2.93 5.52
C LEU A 62 7.94 -3.78 5.04
N LYS A 63 8.46 -4.64 5.90
CA LYS A 63 9.54 -5.53 5.50
C LYS A 63 9.10 -6.44 4.38
N ILE A 64 7.91 -6.99 4.48
CA ILE A 64 7.40 -7.89 3.45
C ILE A 64 7.19 -7.15 2.14
N ILE A 65 6.57 -5.98 2.20
CA ILE A 65 6.30 -5.23 0.99
C ILE A 65 7.59 -4.80 0.32
N CYS A 66 8.58 -4.41 1.10
CA CYS A 66 9.89 -4.05 0.57
C CYS A 66 10.59 -5.25 -0.04
N LYS A 67 10.45 -6.40 0.58
CA LYS A 67 11.09 -7.61 0.09
C LYS A 67 10.61 -7.92 -1.32
N TYR A 68 9.34 -7.69 -1.60
CA TYR A 68 8.80 -7.93 -2.93
C TYR A 68 8.97 -6.73 -3.84
N LYS A 69 9.62 -5.68 -3.32
CA LYS A 69 9.98 -4.51 -4.12
C LYS A 69 8.83 -3.66 -4.60
N TYR A 70 7.75 -3.68 -3.86
CA TYR A 70 6.61 -2.83 -4.21
C TYR A 70 6.71 -1.45 -3.58
N ILE A 71 7.54 -1.31 -2.55
CA ILE A 71 7.80 0.01 -2.00
C ILE A 71 9.30 0.16 -1.82
N THR A 72 9.74 1.40 -1.77
CA THR A 72 11.14 1.70 -1.52
C THR A 72 11.21 2.64 -0.34
N LYS A 73 12.37 2.73 0.27
CA LYS A 73 12.53 3.64 1.38
C LYS A 73 13.71 4.56 1.15
N ASP A 74 13.53 5.80 1.51
CA ASP A 74 14.57 6.81 1.41
C ASP A 74 14.85 7.35 2.77
N GLN A 75 16.10 7.56 3.07
CA GLN A 75 16.46 8.14 4.35
C GLN A 75 16.37 9.65 4.26
N PHE A 76 15.72 10.25 5.24
CA PHE A 76 15.63 11.68 5.31
C PHE A 76 15.87 12.05 6.76
N GLU A 77 16.94 12.75 7.02
CA GLU A 77 17.38 13.06 8.37
C GLU A 77 17.57 11.75 9.13
N ASN A 78 16.84 11.52 10.18
CA ASN A 78 17.01 10.32 10.98
C ASN A 78 15.92 9.29 10.78
N SER A 79 15.15 9.43 9.74
CA SER A 79 14.03 8.52 9.51
C SER A 79 14.03 7.99 8.09
N TYR A 80 13.36 6.85 7.93
CA TYR A 80 13.14 6.31 6.61
C TYR A 80 11.70 6.59 6.22
N TYR A 81 11.52 7.12 5.02
CA TYR A 81 10.19 7.35 4.47
C TYR A 81 9.96 6.38 3.34
N TYR A 82 8.78 5.79 3.31
CA TYR A 82 8.44 4.77 2.33
C TYR A 82 7.57 5.36 1.25
N ARG A 83 7.83 4.95 0.02
CA ARG A 83 7.06 5.41 -1.11
C ARG A 83 6.88 4.27 -2.11
N PRO A 84 5.92 4.40 -3.04
CA PRO A 84 5.67 3.30 -3.97
C PRO A 84 6.82 3.16 -4.95
N SER A 85 7.07 1.93 -5.35
CA SER A 85 8.08 1.67 -6.35
C SER A 85 7.41 1.72 -7.71
N GLU A 86 8.23 1.74 -8.75
CA GLU A 86 7.71 1.69 -10.09
C GLU A 86 6.98 0.39 -10.33
N LYS A 87 7.49 -0.69 -9.74
CA LYS A 87 6.86 -1.98 -9.87
C LYS A 87 5.42 -1.95 -9.35
N LEU A 88 5.21 -1.29 -8.21
CA LEU A 88 3.88 -1.18 -7.67
C LEU A 88 2.97 -0.38 -8.59
N LEU A 89 3.46 0.75 -9.04
CA LEU A 89 2.65 1.62 -9.86
C LEU A 89 2.26 0.99 -11.18
N LYS A 90 3.13 0.17 -11.73
CA LYS A 90 2.83 -0.50 -12.97
C LYS A 90 1.76 -1.58 -12.82
N ASN A 91 1.65 -2.13 -11.63
CA ASN A 91 0.75 -3.26 -11.42
C ASN A 91 -0.54 -2.91 -10.68
N LEU A 92 -0.77 -1.64 -10.43
CA LEU A 92 -2.00 -1.20 -9.81
C LEU A 92 -2.73 -0.26 -10.74
N VAL A 93 -4.05 -0.48 -10.86
CA VAL A 93 -4.86 0.42 -11.66
C VAL A 93 -6.07 0.79 -10.81
N ARG A 94 -6.29 2.07 -10.65
CA ARG A 94 -7.40 2.52 -9.85
C ARG A 94 -8.70 2.28 -10.57
N ASN A 95 -9.63 1.74 -9.83
CA ASN A 95 -10.94 1.46 -10.37
C ASN A 95 -11.58 2.70 -10.97
N VAL A 96 -11.45 3.78 -10.29
CA VAL A 96 -12.09 5.02 -10.71
C VAL A 96 -11.52 5.52 -12.03
N VAL A 97 -10.26 5.33 -12.26
CA VAL A 97 -9.64 5.76 -13.49
C VAL A 97 -10.13 4.91 -14.64
N GLU A 98 -10.21 3.62 -14.40
CA GLU A 98 -10.69 2.71 -15.38
C GLU A 98 -12.09 3.02 -15.79
N LYS A 99 -12.92 3.33 -14.82
CA LYS A 99 -14.29 3.67 -15.11
C LYS A 99 -14.38 4.90 -15.96
N ALA A 100 -13.59 5.88 -15.66
CA ALA A 100 -13.57 7.10 -16.43
C ALA A 100 -13.20 6.84 -17.87
N LYS A 101 -12.29 5.94 -18.08
CA LYS A 101 -11.89 5.63 -19.43
C LYS A 101 -12.96 4.98 -20.24
N LEU A 102 -13.77 4.17 -19.61
CA LEU A 102 -14.80 3.48 -20.31
C LEU A 102 -15.90 4.42 -20.77
N GLU A 103 -16.00 5.52 -20.12
CA GLU A 103 -17.00 6.47 -20.50
C GLU A 103 -16.50 7.44 -21.52
#